data_89914ec3372a878e95dec915acbc5f9c
#
_entry.id   89914ec3372a878e95dec915acbc5f9c
#
_cell.length_a   1.000
_cell.length_b   1.000
_cell.length_c   1.000
_cell.angle_alpha   90.00
_cell.angle_beta   90.00
_cell.angle_gamma   90.00
#
_symmetry.space_group_name_H-M   'P 1'
#
loop_
_entity.id
_entity.type
_entity.pdbx_description
1 polymer ?
#
loop_
_entity_poly.entity_id
_entity_poly.type
_entity_poly.pdbx_seq_one_letter_code
_entity_poly.pdbx_strand_id
1 'polypeptide(L)' 'MSDILKQLAEIVGENRVDVFLTTPNGFLDGRMPLGLLRSDPERLLSLAQAFAHPADPF' A
#
# COMPACT_ATOMS: atom_id res chain seq x y z
N MET A 1 -1.77 16.02 -8.32
CA MET A 1 -2.47 15.28 -7.90
C MET A 1 -2.14 13.91 -7.98
N SER A 2 -2.30 13.23 -7.10
CA SER A 2 -1.68 12.07 -7.11
C SER A 2 -2.53 10.96 -7.58
N ASP A 3 -2.24 10.51 -8.73
CA ASP A 3 -2.88 9.33 -9.23
C ASP A 3 -2.58 8.13 -8.37
N ILE A 4 -1.49 8.21 -7.62
CA ILE A 4 -1.10 7.07 -6.78
C ILE A 4 -2.13 6.81 -5.69
N LEU A 5 -2.66 7.85 -5.06
CA LEU A 5 -3.68 7.66 -4.04
C LEU A 5 -4.95 7.09 -4.63
N LYS A 6 -5.27 7.50 -5.83
CA LYS A 6 -6.45 6.98 -6.49
C LYS A 6 -6.26 5.50 -6.82
N GLN A 7 -5.08 5.12 -7.29
CA GLN A 7 -4.80 3.74 -7.57
C GLN A 7 -4.81 2.90 -6.30
N LEU A 8 -4.30 3.44 -5.21
CA LEU A 8 -4.34 2.73 -3.93
C LEU A 8 -5.79 2.48 -3.50
N ALA A 9 -6.63 3.49 -3.67
CA ALA A 9 -8.03 3.34 -3.29
C ALA A 9 -8.71 2.26 -4.12
N GLU A 10 -8.32 2.13 -5.38
CA GLU A 10 -8.87 1.08 -6.22
C GLU A 10 -8.38 -0.30 -5.84
N ILE A 11 -7.17 -0.37 -5.32
CA ILE A 11 -6.59 -1.66 -4.95
C ILE A 11 -7.06 -2.11 -3.58
N VAL A 12 -6.96 -1.25 -2.57
CA VAL A 12 -7.27 -1.65 -1.19
C VAL A 12 -8.62 -1.16 -0.70
N GLY A 13 -9.27 -0.27 -1.44
CA GLY A 13 -10.54 0.30 -0.99
C GLY A 13 -10.31 1.64 -0.34
N GLU A 14 -11.21 2.59 -0.60
CA GLU A 14 -11.05 3.95 -0.08
C GLU A 14 -10.93 3.97 1.44
N ASN A 15 -11.69 3.11 2.10
CA ASN A 15 -11.69 3.10 3.55
C ASN A 15 -10.44 2.48 4.15
N ARG A 16 -9.66 1.81 3.33
CA ARG A 16 -8.47 1.12 3.84
C ARG A 16 -7.16 1.79 3.47
N VAL A 17 -7.21 2.82 2.65
CA VAL A 17 -5.99 3.48 2.25
C VAL A 17 -5.22 4.00 3.46
N ASP A 18 -5.92 4.67 4.38
CA ASP A 18 -5.27 5.18 5.57
C ASP A 18 -4.69 4.05 6.41
N VAL A 19 -5.44 3.00 6.58
CA VAL A 19 -4.99 1.86 7.39
C VAL A 19 -3.75 1.27 6.75
N PHE A 20 -3.78 1.06 5.44
CA PHE A 20 -2.64 0.48 4.75
C PHE A 20 -1.40 1.36 4.90
N LEU A 21 -1.57 2.66 4.69
CA LEU A 21 -0.42 3.56 4.69
C LEU A 21 0.18 3.75 6.07
N THR A 22 -0.60 3.59 7.11
CA THR A 22 -0.11 3.86 8.46
C THR A 22 0.10 2.59 9.28
N THR A 23 0.01 1.42 8.67
CA THR A 23 0.28 0.17 9.37
C THR A 23 1.71 -0.25 9.05
N PRO A 24 2.57 -0.45 10.05
CA PRO A 24 3.93 -0.91 9.80
C PRO A 24 3.93 -2.19 8.98
N ASN A 25 4.83 -2.26 8.03
CA ASN A 25 4.87 -3.36 7.09
C ASN A 25 6.18 -4.13 7.24
N GLY A 26 6.08 -5.44 7.37
CA GLY A 26 7.26 -6.27 7.54
C GLY A 26 8.21 -6.22 6.37
N PHE A 27 7.69 -5.97 5.17
CA PHE A 27 8.55 -5.86 3.99
C PHE A 27 9.36 -4.56 4.00
N LEU A 28 9.04 -3.64 4.91
CA LEU A 28 9.72 -2.36 5.02
C LEU A 28 10.44 -2.24 6.37
N ASP A 29 10.78 -3.36 6.97
CA ASP A 29 11.47 -3.38 8.26
C ASP A 29 10.66 -2.65 9.33
N GLY A 30 9.35 -2.78 9.27
CA GLY A 30 8.48 -2.18 10.26
C GLY A 30 8.13 -0.73 9.98
N ARG A 31 8.52 -0.21 8.83
CA ARG A 31 8.17 1.17 8.48
C ARG A 31 6.79 1.21 7.84
N MET A 32 6.16 2.35 7.95
CA MET A 32 4.86 2.54 7.33
C MET A 32 5.01 2.79 5.84
N PRO A 33 4.14 2.20 5.02
CA PRO A 33 4.20 2.42 3.58
C PRO A 33 4.04 3.88 3.17
N LEU A 34 3.49 4.70 4.05
CA LEU A 34 3.29 6.11 3.76
C LEU A 34 4.56 6.78 3.24
N GLY A 35 5.71 6.36 3.73
CA GLY A 35 6.97 6.94 3.29
C GLY A 35 7.27 6.70 1.83
N LEU A 36 6.70 5.65 1.25
CA LEU A 36 6.96 5.32 -0.14
C LEU A 36 6.18 6.18 -1.12
N LEU A 37 5.22 6.94 -0.63
CA LEU A 37 4.43 7.79 -1.53
C LEU A 37 5.33 8.70 -2.35
N ARG A 38 6.44 9.13 -1.78
CA ARG A 38 7.36 10.00 -2.50
C ARG A 38 8.58 9.27 -3.00
N SER A 39 9.08 8.33 -2.21
CA SER A 39 10.36 7.72 -2.56
C SER A 39 10.23 6.60 -3.58
N ASP A 40 9.17 5.82 -3.52
CA ASP A 40 9.06 4.68 -4.42
C ASP A 40 7.59 4.29 -4.59
N PRO A 41 6.84 5.06 -5.37
CA PRO A 41 5.40 4.78 -5.52
C PRO A 41 5.11 3.44 -6.18
N GLU A 42 5.99 2.96 -7.04
CA GLU A 42 5.76 1.67 -7.67
C GLU A 42 5.81 0.54 -6.66
N ARG A 43 6.75 0.62 -5.74
CA ARG A 43 6.84 -0.37 -4.69
C ARG A 43 5.63 -0.28 -3.79
N LEU A 44 5.14 0.93 -3.56
CA LEU A 44 3.95 1.15 -2.75
C LEU A 44 2.76 0.43 -3.37
N LEU A 45 2.61 0.52 -4.68
CA LEU A 45 1.51 -0.16 -5.35
C LEU A 45 1.63 -1.67 -5.24
N SER A 46 2.85 -2.19 -5.34
CA SER A 46 3.06 -3.63 -5.18
C SER A 46 2.68 -4.09 -3.78
N LEU A 47 3.06 -3.32 -2.78
CA LEU A 47 2.71 -3.65 -1.40
C LEU A 47 1.21 -3.57 -1.18
N ALA A 48 0.57 -2.62 -1.84
CA ALA A 48 -0.88 -2.48 -1.72
C ALA A 48 -1.58 -3.70 -2.27
N GLN A 49 -1.08 -4.24 -3.36
CA GLN A 49 -1.68 -5.44 -3.92
C GLN A 49 -1.51 -6.63 -2.99
N ALA A 50 -0.34 -6.74 -2.36
CA ALA A 50 -0.13 -7.81 -1.39
C ALA A 50 -1.03 -7.64 -0.18
N PHE A 51 -1.31 -6.40 0.20
CA PHE A 51 -2.18 -6.13 1.32
C PHE A 51 -3.63 -6.52 0.99
N ALA A 52 -4.06 -6.19 -0.22
CA ALA A 52 -5.43 -6.47 -0.64
C ALA A 52 -5.63 -7.94 -0.99
N HIS A 53 -4.58 -8.61 -1.46
CA HIS A 53 -4.65 -10.01 -1.84
C HIS A 53 -3.58 -10.77 -1.10
N PRO A 54 -3.79 -10.97 0.20
CA PRO A 54 -2.80 -11.69 0.99
C PRO A 54 -2.69 -13.10 0.45
N ALA A 55 -1.55 -13.64 0.62
CA ALA A 55 -1.18 -14.90 0.06
C ALA A 55 -2.33 -15.79 -0.23
N ASP A 56 -2.56 -16.00 -1.45
CA ASP A 56 -3.64 -16.80 -1.84
C ASP A 56 -3.13 -18.19 -2.08
N PRO A 57 -3.47 -19.11 -1.29
CA PRO A 57 -2.93 -20.44 -1.40
C PRO A 57 -3.41 -21.15 -2.62
N PHE A 58 -4.06 -20.54 -3.30
CA PHE A 58 -4.60 -21.06 -4.40
C PHE A 58 -5.55 -21.95 -4.12
#